data_de3beb8ed4d2e10d70875346ee3743ac
#
_entry.id   de3beb8ed4d2e10d70875346ee3743ac
#
_cell.length_a   1.000
_cell.length_b   1.000
_cell.length_c   1.000
_cell.angle_alpha   90.00
_cell.angle_beta   90.00
_cell.angle_gamma   90.00
#
_symmetry.space_group_name_H-M   'P 1'
#
loop_
_entity.id
_entity.type
_entity.pdbx_description
1 polymer ?
#
loop_
_entity_poly.entity_id
_entity_poly.type
_entity_poly.pdbx_seq_one_letter_code
_entity_poly.pdbx_strand_id
1 'polypeptide(L)'
;MAWKDIKLRTFITEGNTRNDLASHVYDITYECIKPYEDNLVIIDDSIVRGTTLRESILRILDRLHPKKIVVVSSAPQIRFPDYYGIDMPCPDEFCVFRAAIELIRDRGMASLLGKVYEACRKELAKPKNEPIVNAVRAVYKPFTVDELNKKIIEMLRPEGMTTPVEL
;
A
#
# COMPACT_ATOMS: atom_id res chain seq x y z
N MET A 1 -9.70 19.82 8.93
CA MET A 1 -9.80 18.67 9.83
C MET A 1 -10.74 17.66 9.15
N ALA A 2 -10.34 16.42 8.94
CA ALA A 2 -11.22 15.41 8.35
C ALA A 2 -12.06 14.77 9.45
N TRP A 3 -13.36 14.68 9.24
CA TRP A 3 -14.28 13.99 10.15
C TRP A 3 -14.59 12.61 9.59
N LYS A 4 -14.46 11.59 10.42
CA LYS A 4 -14.86 10.23 10.08
C LYS A 4 -16.22 9.95 10.70
N ASP A 5 -17.18 9.47 9.92
CA ASP A 5 -18.42 8.96 10.47
C ASP A 5 -18.14 7.69 11.28
N ILE A 6 -18.28 7.79 12.61
CA ILE A 6 -17.96 6.73 13.57
C ILE A 6 -18.85 5.49 13.39
N LYS A 7 -20.00 5.63 12.72
CA LYS A 7 -20.94 4.52 12.48
C LYS A 7 -20.52 3.62 11.31
N LEU A 8 -19.67 4.11 10.41
CA LEU A 8 -19.22 3.38 9.23
C LEU A 8 -17.76 2.97 9.38
N ARG A 9 -17.50 1.68 9.66
CA ARG A 9 -16.15 1.10 9.70
C ARG A 9 -15.88 0.36 8.40
N THR A 10 -15.11 0.97 7.51
CA THR A 10 -14.81 0.45 6.16
C THR A 10 -14.00 -0.85 6.16
N PHE A 11 -13.24 -1.14 7.19
CA PHE A 11 -12.39 -2.33 7.28
C PHE A 11 -13.12 -3.59 7.78
N ILE A 12 -14.37 -3.47 8.26
CA ILE A 12 -15.19 -4.60 8.74
C ILE A 12 -16.16 -5.09 7.66
N THR A 13 -16.31 -4.35 6.55
CA THR A 13 -17.28 -4.68 5.50
C THR A 13 -16.64 -5.53 4.41
N GLU A 14 -17.27 -6.66 4.05
CA GLU A 14 -16.81 -7.56 3.01
C GLU A 14 -17.09 -7.03 1.58
N GLY A 15 -16.13 -7.25 0.67
CA GLY A 15 -16.32 -7.17 -0.77
C GLY A 15 -16.53 -5.79 -1.40
N ASN A 16 -17.27 -5.73 -2.49
CA ASN A 16 -17.47 -4.55 -3.36
C ASN A 16 -18.06 -3.31 -2.65
N THR A 17 -18.77 -3.50 -1.56
CA THR A 17 -19.37 -2.40 -0.76
C THR A 17 -18.31 -1.55 -0.05
N ARG A 18 -17.08 -2.04 0.08
CA ARG A 18 -15.97 -1.35 0.75
C ARG A 18 -15.52 -0.10 -0.02
N ASN A 19 -15.50 -0.15 -1.35
CA ASN A 19 -15.07 0.96 -2.19
C ASN A 19 -16.08 2.10 -2.20
N ASP A 20 -17.36 1.80 -2.26
CA ASP A 20 -18.43 2.81 -2.22
C ASP A 20 -18.52 3.47 -0.85
N LEU A 21 -18.39 2.70 0.24
CA LEU A 21 -18.36 3.23 1.59
C LEU A 21 -17.13 4.11 1.87
N ALA A 22 -15.96 3.75 1.34
CA ALA A 22 -14.74 4.52 1.52
C ALA A 22 -14.86 5.95 0.95
N SER A 23 -15.61 6.13 -0.14
CA SER A 23 -15.80 7.45 -0.76
C SER A 23 -16.72 8.38 0.03
N HIS A 24 -17.56 7.85 0.94
CA HIS A 24 -18.56 8.60 1.70
C HIS A 24 -18.25 8.76 3.20
N VAL A 25 -17.22 8.08 3.71
CA VAL A 25 -16.90 8.06 5.15
C VAL A 25 -16.11 9.28 5.60
N TYR A 26 -15.41 9.94 4.69
CA TYR A 26 -14.53 11.06 5.02
C TYR A 26 -15.11 12.36 4.48
N ASP A 27 -15.30 13.32 5.37
CA ASP A 27 -15.59 14.70 5.02
C ASP A 27 -14.38 15.58 5.41
N ILE A 28 -14.17 16.67 4.68
CA ILE A 28 -13.07 17.59 4.89
C ILE A 28 -13.58 18.98 5.25
N THR A 29 -12.86 19.63 6.16
CA THR A 29 -13.07 21.04 6.43
C THR A 29 -12.28 21.83 5.40
N TYR A 30 -12.96 22.55 4.53
CA TYR A 30 -12.37 23.48 3.59
C TYR A 30 -11.74 24.67 4.35
N GLU A 31 -10.85 25.41 3.70
CA GLU A 31 -10.13 26.56 4.29
C GLU A 31 -9.07 26.22 5.35
N CYS A 32 -8.78 24.94 5.57
CA CYS A 32 -7.71 24.51 6.48
C CYS A 32 -6.30 24.69 5.90
N ILE A 33 -6.20 24.84 4.58
CA ILE A 33 -4.94 24.98 3.85
C ILE A 33 -5.03 26.09 2.82
N LYS A 34 -3.89 26.66 2.46
CA LYS A 34 -3.75 27.56 1.32
C LYS A 34 -3.46 26.74 0.08
N PRO A 35 -4.38 26.73 -0.91
CA PRO A 35 -4.18 25.99 -2.16
C PRO A 35 -2.86 26.41 -2.84
N TYR A 36 -2.14 25.43 -3.40
CA TYR A 36 -0.88 25.57 -4.13
C TYR A 36 0.33 26.06 -3.30
N GLU A 37 0.13 26.46 -2.05
CA GLU A 37 1.20 26.95 -1.15
C GLU A 37 1.58 25.88 -0.11
N ASP A 38 0.58 25.32 0.56
CA ASP A 38 0.79 24.43 1.70
C ASP A 38 1.05 22.97 1.26
N ASN A 39 1.93 22.31 2.01
CA ASN A 39 2.10 20.85 1.94
C ASN A 39 1.18 20.18 2.96
N LEU A 40 0.46 19.14 2.52
CA LEU A 40 -0.32 18.29 3.41
C LEU A 40 0.50 17.09 3.86
N VAL A 41 0.48 16.80 5.16
CA VAL A 41 1.04 15.56 5.72
C VAL A 41 -0.11 14.71 6.23
N ILE A 42 -0.20 13.49 5.72
CA ILE A 42 -1.14 12.46 6.16
C ILE A 42 -0.37 11.46 7.01
N ILE A 43 -0.88 11.15 8.19
CA ILE A 43 -0.33 10.09 9.04
C ILE A 43 -1.35 8.95 9.08
N ASP A 44 -0.91 7.77 8.65
CA ASP A 44 -1.69 6.54 8.69
C ASP A 44 -0.99 5.52 9.61
N ASP A 45 -1.72 4.61 10.19
CA ASP A 45 -1.15 3.57 11.05
C ASP A 45 -0.37 2.54 10.24
N SER A 46 -0.92 2.09 9.11
CA SER A 46 -0.25 1.15 8.20
C SER A 46 -0.84 1.18 6.80
N ILE A 47 0.01 1.01 5.80
CA ILE A 47 -0.41 0.90 4.39
C ILE A 47 -0.21 -0.55 3.95
N VAL A 48 -1.31 -1.30 3.88
CA VAL A 48 -1.30 -2.70 3.46
C VAL A 48 -1.71 -2.82 1.99
N ARG A 49 -2.99 -2.63 1.70
CA ARG A 49 -3.56 -2.68 0.35
C ARG A 49 -3.54 -1.34 -0.37
N GLY A 50 -3.57 -0.26 0.40
CA GLY A 50 -3.63 1.10 -0.10
C GLY A 50 -4.99 1.51 -0.68
N THR A 51 -6.03 0.67 -0.55
CA THR A 51 -7.36 0.92 -1.14
C THR A 51 -7.98 2.21 -0.59
N THR A 52 -8.00 2.37 0.74
CA THR A 52 -8.55 3.57 1.38
C THR A 52 -7.79 4.84 0.95
N LEU A 53 -6.47 4.73 0.86
CA LEU A 53 -5.62 5.84 0.41
C LEU A 53 -5.96 6.24 -1.03
N ARG A 54 -6.05 5.29 -1.95
CA ARG A 54 -6.33 5.50 -3.36
C ARG A 54 -7.76 5.97 -3.63
N GLU A 55 -8.74 5.24 -3.11
CA GLU A 55 -10.15 5.43 -3.52
C GLU A 55 -10.83 6.58 -2.78
N SER A 56 -10.31 6.96 -1.61
CA SER A 56 -10.92 7.98 -0.78
C SER A 56 -9.96 9.13 -0.48
N ILE A 57 -8.93 8.89 0.31
CA ILE A 57 -8.12 9.96 0.91
C ILE A 57 -7.45 10.84 -0.15
N LEU A 58 -6.71 10.25 -1.08
CA LEU A 58 -6.00 11.02 -2.10
C LEU A 58 -6.94 11.81 -3.01
N ARG A 59 -8.08 11.22 -3.41
CA ARG A 59 -9.09 11.90 -4.24
C ARG A 59 -9.72 13.10 -3.53
N ILE A 60 -10.00 12.97 -2.24
CA ILE A 60 -10.60 14.04 -1.44
C ILE A 60 -9.59 15.17 -1.27
N LEU A 61 -8.35 14.84 -0.92
CA LEU A 61 -7.32 15.83 -0.64
C LEU A 61 -6.81 16.55 -1.90
N ASP A 62 -6.84 15.91 -3.07
CA ASP A 62 -6.50 16.56 -4.33
C ASP A 62 -7.43 17.76 -4.64
N ARG A 63 -8.71 17.70 -4.21
CA ARG A 63 -9.67 18.81 -4.36
C ARG A 63 -9.31 20.06 -3.57
N LEU A 64 -8.43 19.95 -2.58
CA LEU A 64 -7.91 21.08 -1.82
C LEU A 64 -6.76 21.78 -2.54
N HIS A 65 -6.26 21.20 -3.63
CA HIS A 65 -5.14 21.70 -4.41
C HIS A 65 -3.89 22.02 -3.57
N PRO A 66 -3.44 21.11 -2.67
CA PRO A 66 -2.21 21.37 -1.93
C PRO A 66 -1.01 21.39 -2.90
N LYS A 67 0.06 22.05 -2.49
CA LYS A 67 1.31 22.03 -3.24
C LYS A 67 1.88 20.61 -3.38
N LYS A 68 1.77 19.83 -2.31
CA LYS A 68 2.20 18.42 -2.24
C LYS A 68 1.47 17.69 -1.12
N ILE A 69 1.25 16.39 -1.28
CA ILE A 69 0.78 15.49 -0.23
C ILE A 69 1.94 14.57 0.16
N VAL A 70 2.27 14.53 1.45
CA VAL A 70 3.23 13.59 2.02
C VAL A 70 2.47 12.58 2.87
N VAL A 71 2.57 11.31 2.51
CA VAL A 71 1.96 10.21 3.26
C VAL A 71 3.01 9.61 4.18
N VAL A 72 2.71 9.53 5.45
CA VAL A 72 3.58 8.94 6.48
C VAL A 72 2.87 7.75 7.09
N SER A 73 3.46 6.57 6.99
CA SER A 73 3.00 5.38 7.70
C SER A 73 3.76 5.24 9.01
N SER A 74 3.05 5.07 10.13
CA SER A 74 3.69 4.82 11.43
C SER A 74 4.22 3.40 11.56
N ALA A 75 3.70 2.46 10.77
CA ALA A 75 4.27 1.13 10.63
C ALA A 75 5.26 1.06 9.45
N PRO A 76 6.28 0.20 9.53
CA PRO A 76 7.14 -0.10 8.38
C PRO A 76 6.34 -0.79 7.28
N GLN A 77 6.92 -0.88 6.07
CA GLN A 77 6.32 -1.59 4.94
C GLN A 77 5.93 -3.04 5.34
N ILE A 78 4.65 -3.37 5.21
CA ILE A 78 4.10 -4.72 5.49
C ILE A 78 4.42 -5.62 4.29
N ARG A 79 5.49 -6.41 4.40
CA ARG A 79 6.06 -7.21 3.30
C ARG A 79 5.62 -8.67 3.30
N PHE A 80 5.10 -9.17 4.41
CA PHE A 80 4.77 -10.59 4.58
C PHE A 80 3.41 -10.74 5.25
N PRO A 81 2.68 -11.82 4.94
CA PRO A 81 1.44 -12.13 5.62
C PRO A 81 1.63 -12.22 7.14
N ASP A 82 0.55 -11.91 7.85
CA ASP A 82 0.44 -12.19 9.27
C ASP A 82 0.50 -13.69 9.54
N TYR A 83 1.05 -14.06 10.71
CA TYR A 83 1.26 -15.46 11.07
C TYR A 83 -0.06 -16.26 11.15
N TYR A 84 -1.13 -15.64 11.59
CA TYR A 84 -2.45 -16.28 11.69
C TYR A 84 -3.27 -16.19 10.40
N GLY A 85 -2.89 -15.31 9.47
CA GLY A 85 -3.56 -15.15 8.17
C GLY A 85 -5.00 -14.62 8.27
N ILE A 86 -5.34 -13.90 9.34
CA ILE A 86 -6.72 -13.47 9.59
C ILE A 86 -7.12 -12.35 8.64
N ASP A 87 -6.34 -11.25 8.59
CA ASP A 87 -6.69 -10.07 7.79
C ASP A 87 -5.83 -9.89 6.55
N MET A 88 -4.67 -10.54 6.50
CA MET A 88 -3.65 -10.38 5.47
C MET A 88 -3.06 -11.72 5.02
N PRO A 89 -3.89 -12.64 4.50
CA PRO A 89 -3.44 -13.99 4.17
C PRO A 89 -2.60 -14.05 2.89
N CYS A 90 -2.85 -13.15 1.93
CA CYS A 90 -2.31 -13.24 0.58
C CYS A 90 -1.34 -12.09 0.27
N PRO A 91 -0.09 -12.39 -0.12
CA PRO A 91 0.91 -11.37 -0.46
C PRO A 91 0.52 -10.49 -1.66
N ASP A 92 -0.25 -11.01 -2.61
CA ASP A 92 -0.71 -10.31 -3.80
C ASP A 92 -1.66 -9.13 -3.51
N GLU A 93 -2.24 -9.10 -2.31
CA GLU A 93 -3.02 -7.96 -1.84
C GLU A 93 -2.14 -6.80 -1.31
N PHE A 94 -0.88 -7.06 -0.99
CA PHE A 94 0.01 -6.05 -0.40
C PHE A 94 0.53 -5.10 -1.47
N CYS A 95 0.32 -3.79 -1.27
CA CYS A 95 0.82 -2.78 -2.20
C CYS A 95 2.35 -2.86 -2.39
N VAL A 96 3.11 -3.15 -1.34
CA VAL A 96 4.57 -3.30 -1.42
C VAL A 96 4.99 -4.53 -2.22
N PHE A 97 4.27 -5.65 -2.12
CA PHE A 97 4.56 -6.84 -2.92
C PHE A 97 4.25 -6.59 -4.40
N ARG A 98 3.11 -6.00 -4.69
CA ARG A 98 2.73 -5.61 -6.05
C ARG A 98 3.74 -4.64 -6.65
N ALA A 99 4.19 -3.63 -5.88
CA ALA A 99 5.22 -2.71 -6.31
C ALA A 99 6.55 -3.43 -6.64
N ALA A 100 6.96 -4.38 -5.82
CA ALA A 100 8.16 -5.18 -6.09
C ALA A 100 8.02 -6.02 -7.37
N ILE A 101 6.85 -6.63 -7.61
CA ILE A 101 6.58 -7.38 -8.84
C ILE A 101 6.63 -6.48 -10.08
N GLU A 102 6.02 -5.29 -10.02
CA GLU A 102 6.07 -4.33 -11.13
C GLU A 102 7.52 -3.86 -11.40
N LEU A 103 8.29 -3.54 -10.37
CA LEU A 103 9.71 -3.19 -10.52
C LEU A 103 10.55 -4.33 -11.12
N ILE A 104 10.26 -5.59 -10.75
CA ILE A 104 10.89 -6.77 -11.36
C ILE A 104 10.58 -6.84 -12.86
N ARG A 105 9.35 -6.57 -13.25
CA ARG A 105 8.92 -6.53 -14.66
C ARG A 105 9.59 -5.39 -15.41
N ASP A 106 9.54 -4.19 -14.86
CA ASP A 106 10.12 -2.98 -15.45
C ASP A 106 11.63 -3.13 -15.72
N ARG A 107 12.33 -3.88 -14.85
CA ARG A 107 13.79 -4.14 -14.97
C ARG A 107 14.14 -5.42 -15.74
N GLY A 108 13.17 -6.11 -16.30
CA GLY A 108 13.40 -7.35 -17.03
C GLY A 108 13.95 -8.51 -16.18
N MET A 109 13.69 -8.49 -14.86
CA MET A 109 14.22 -9.45 -13.90
C MET A 109 13.30 -10.66 -13.67
N ALA A 110 12.46 -11.04 -14.63
CA ALA A 110 11.47 -12.11 -14.48
C ALA A 110 12.06 -13.45 -14.00
N SER A 111 13.32 -13.74 -14.36
CA SER A 111 14.03 -14.95 -13.89
C SER A 111 14.15 -15.03 -12.37
N LEU A 112 14.11 -13.88 -11.66
CA LEU A 112 14.16 -13.84 -10.19
C LEU A 112 12.94 -14.54 -9.59
N LEU A 113 11.75 -14.33 -10.18
CA LEU A 113 10.51 -14.94 -9.69
C LEU A 113 10.57 -16.48 -9.77
N GLY A 114 11.08 -17.01 -10.88
CA GLY A 114 11.30 -18.45 -11.02
C GLY A 114 12.27 -19.01 -9.96
N LYS A 115 13.38 -18.31 -9.70
CA LYS A 115 14.36 -18.70 -8.67
C LYS A 115 13.72 -18.69 -7.27
N VAL A 116 12.93 -17.66 -6.95
CA VAL A 116 12.23 -17.56 -5.67
C VAL A 116 11.21 -18.69 -5.52
N TYR A 117 10.44 -18.97 -6.56
CA TYR A 117 9.48 -20.06 -6.57
C TYR A 117 10.14 -21.42 -6.28
N GLU A 118 11.22 -21.74 -6.98
CA GLU A 118 11.97 -22.98 -6.75
C GLU A 118 12.59 -23.04 -5.34
N ALA A 119 13.07 -21.91 -4.82
CA ALA A 119 13.55 -21.84 -3.44
C ALA A 119 12.43 -22.09 -2.43
N CYS A 120 11.24 -21.51 -2.63
CA CYS A 120 10.09 -21.76 -1.77
C CYS A 120 9.69 -23.25 -1.79
N ARG A 121 9.68 -23.89 -2.97
CA ARG A 121 9.38 -25.33 -3.09
C ARG A 121 10.38 -26.20 -2.31
N LYS A 122 11.67 -25.86 -2.37
CA LYS A 122 12.71 -26.55 -1.62
C LYS A 122 12.51 -26.42 -0.11
N GLU A 123 12.18 -25.20 0.35
CA GLU A 123 11.91 -24.96 1.78
C GLU A 123 10.69 -25.74 2.26
N LEU A 124 9.60 -25.78 1.47
CA LEU A 124 8.38 -26.54 1.80
C LEU A 124 8.59 -28.08 1.79
N ALA A 125 9.57 -28.58 1.05
CA ALA A 125 9.89 -29.99 1.00
C ALA A 125 10.74 -30.47 2.18
N LYS A 126 11.22 -29.58 3.04
CA LYS A 126 11.99 -29.93 4.23
C LYS A 126 11.18 -30.73 5.25
N PRO A 127 11.81 -31.59 6.03
CA PRO A 127 11.20 -32.25 7.17
C PRO A 127 10.63 -31.22 8.17
N LYS A 128 9.51 -31.57 8.83
CA LYS A 128 8.81 -30.65 9.77
C LYS A 128 9.64 -30.18 10.96
N ASN A 129 10.72 -30.89 11.29
CA ASN A 129 11.65 -30.55 12.38
C ASN A 129 12.80 -29.62 11.93
N GLU A 130 12.90 -29.31 10.64
CA GLU A 130 13.89 -28.36 10.14
C GLU A 130 13.33 -26.95 10.04
N PRO A 131 14.14 -25.92 10.35
CA PRO A 131 13.71 -24.54 10.24
C PRO A 131 13.48 -24.16 8.77
N ILE A 132 12.34 -23.53 8.49
CA ILE A 132 11.98 -23.00 7.18
C ILE A 132 12.51 -21.57 7.05
N VAL A 133 13.19 -21.29 5.94
CA VAL A 133 13.62 -19.96 5.57
C VAL A 133 12.63 -19.32 4.61
N ASN A 134 12.18 -18.13 4.91
CA ASN A 134 11.29 -17.38 4.02
C ASN A 134 12.03 -16.91 2.75
N ALA A 135 11.96 -17.72 1.69
CA ALA A 135 12.63 -17.42 0.41
C ALA A 135 11.99 -16.22 -0.33
N VAL A 136 10.73 -15.85 -0.03
CA VAL A 136 10.04 -14.69 -0.62
C VAL A 136 10.78 -13.37 -0.32
N ARG A 137 11.59 -13.32 0.73
CA ARG A 137 12.45 -12.17 1.04
C ARG A 137 13.32 -11.73 -0.14
N ALA A 138 13.68 -12.66 -1.04
CA ALA A 138 14.51 -12.37 -2.21
C ALA A 138 13.82 -11.46 -3.23
N VAL A 139 12.48 -11.40 -3.25
CA VAL A 139 11.70 -10.50 -4.11
C VAL A 139 12.02 -9.03 -3.83
N TYR A 140 12.28 -8.69 -2.57
CA TYR A 140 12.52 -7.30 -2.16
C TYR A 140 14.01 -6.88 -2.19
N LYS A 141 14.92 -7.84 -2.18
CA LYS A 141 16.37 -7.58 -2.08
C LYS A 141 16.94 -6.62 -3.14
N PRO A 142 16.49 -6.64 -4.41
CA PRO A 142 17.04 -5.76 -5.43
C PRO A 142 16.65 -4.29 -5.28
N PHE A 143 15.74 -3.95 -4.37
CA PHE A 143 15.11 -2.63 -4.30
C PHE A 143 15.36 -1.97 -2.94
N THR A 144 15.59 -0.66 -2.99
CA THR A 144 15.59 0.19 -1.80
C THR A 144 14.17 0.45 -1.31
N VAL A 145 14.04 0.93 -0.07
CA VAL A 145 12.75 1.37 0.49
C VAL A 145 12.15 2.48 -0.37
N ASP A 146 12.97 3.44 -0.78
CA ASP A 146 12.53 4.60 -1.58
C ASP A 146 12.03 4.19 -2.97
N GLU A 147 12.67 3.22 -3.62
CA GLU A 147 12.19 2.70 -4.91
C GLU A 147 10.83 2.02 -4.78
N LEU A 148 10.66 1.23 -3.72
CA LEU A 148 9.37 0.60 -3.42
C LEU A 148 8.30 1.65 -3.10
N ASN A 149 8.61 2.66 -2.28
CA ASN A 149 7.67 3.73 -1.93
C ASN A 149 7.23 4.53 -3.16
N LYS A 150 8.17 4.89 -4.04
CA LYS A 150 7.86 5.57 -5.31
C LYS A 150 6.91 4.74 -6.18
N LYS A 151 7.20 3.43 -6.32
CA LYS A 151 6.33 2.54 -7.11
C LYS A 151 4.96 2.35 -6.44
N ILE A 152 4.89 2.25 -5.12
CA ILE A 152 3.62 2.20 -4.39
C ILE A 152 2.77 3.44 -4.72
N ILE A 153 3.33 4.64 -4.62
CA ILE A 153 2.60 5.87 -4.92
C ILE A 153 2.17 5.92 -6.39
N GLU A 154 3.03 5.53 -7.32
CA GLU A 154 2.68 5.44 -8.75
C GLU A 154 1.43 4.56 -8.96
N MET A 155 1.36 3.40 -8.29
CA MET A 155 0.25 2.46 -8.38
C MET A 155 -1.01 2.91 -7.65
N LEU A 156 -0.85 3.64 -6.54
CA LEU A 156 -1.97 4.11 -5.71
C LEU A 156 -2.49 5.48 -6.12
N ARG A 157 -1.79 6.22 -6.95
CA ARG A 157 -2.21 7.53 -7.42
C ARG A 157 -3.49 7.40 -8.24
N PRO A 158 -4.58 8.10 -7.86
CA PRO A 158 -5.82 8.11 -8.64
C PRO A 158 -5.60 8.70 -10.04
N GLU A 159 -6.33 8.18 -11.02
CA GLU A 159 -6.36 8.77 -12.34
C GLU A 159 -6.90 10.20 -12.30
N GLY A 160 -6.27 11.10 -13.06
CA GLY A 160 -6.63 12.52 -13.10
C GLY A 160 -6.13 13.35 -11.91
N MET A 161 -5.49 12.75 -10.91
CA MET A 161 -4.91 13.48 -9.79
C MET A 161 -3.75 14.37 -10.24
N THR A 162 -3.79 15.66 -9.85
CA THR A 162 -2.79 16.66 -10.25
C THR A 162 -1.72 16.88 -9.18
N THR A 163 -2.07 16.79 -7.91
CA THR A 163 -1.16 17.03 -6.78
C THR A 163 -0.04 15.99 -6.71
N PRO A 164 1.23 16.39 -6.54
CA PRO A 164 2.33 15.48 -6.25
C PRO A 164 2.14 14.76 -4.92
N VAL A 165 2.46 13.46 -4.89
CA VAL A 165 2.36 12.61 -3.68
C VAL A 165 3.70 11.94 -3.42
N GLU A 166 4.11 11.89 -2.16
CA GLU A 166 5.29 11.18 -1.66
C GLU A 166 4.91 10.26 -0.48
N LEU A 167 5.61 9.15 -0.31
CA LEU A 167 5.48 8.18 0.78
C LEU A 167 6.84 7.96 1.45
#